data_34ee8d77a4ae0ac505f774885eeb2241
#
_entry.id   34ee8d77a4ae0ac505f774885eeb2241
#
_cell.length_a   1.000
_cell.length_b   1.000
_cell.length_c   1.000
_cell.angle_alpha   90.00
_cell.angle_beta   90.00
_cell.angle_gamma   90.00
#
_symmetry.space_group_name_H-M   'P 1'
#
loop_
_entity.id
_entity.type
_entity.pdbx_description
1 polymer ?
#
loop_
_entity_poly.entity_id
_entity_poly.type
_entity_poly.pdbx_seq_one_letter_code
_entity_poly.pdbx_strand_id
1 'polypeptide(L)'
;MKVDINRIKYFLTVGLFLKREHSSKRKDIAIRELQKFYLAVKFFFERNHAASATELSFSTIMAIVPIASMIFAIANGFGFGQFLEKQFREMLSAQPEAATWLLKLTQSYLIHAKTGIFIGIGLVIMLYSVFSLIRTVEGAFDSVWQAKGTRPLSRVIIDYTAMMFLVPISIIILSGLSIYFYSFVENLNHLRFLGTIASFSLRYLVPWAILTLMFIVLYVFMPNAKVKITKTIGPAMMASLAMLCLQAVYIHGQIFLTSYNAIYGSFAALPLFMLWILVSWYICLFCAELSYINQNLEYYECQIDTEDICHNDFMMMCATVLSHICQRFAKGEKPHTALQIKDATDIPVRITVEILYKLMQVDLVSENVSPTSDEVTYTPTYDTTNITVGEMIARLESAPESSKLGLLGFSPQRIWNHNIYNKVGSVRIAYLNELKSINIKELISNVEE
;
A
#
# COMPACT_ATOMS: atom_id res chain seq x y z
N MET A 1 -37.51 7.70 -5.82
CA MET A 1 -36.35 8.59 -6.07
C MET A 1 -35.31 7.76 -6.79
N LYS A 2 -35.28 7.76 -8.14
CA LYS A 2 -34.23 7.05 -8.90
C LYS A 2 -32.92 7.81 -8.68
N VAL A 3 -32.05 7.24 -7.91
CA VAL A 3 -30.69 7.77 -7.72
C VAL A 3 -29.98 7.64 -9.07
N ASP A 4 -29.59 8.77 -9.65
CA ASP A 4 -28.94 8.81 -10.95
C ASP A 4 -27.49 8.28 -10.79
N ILE A 5 -27.30 7.01 -11.10
CA ILE A 5 -26.03 6.29 -10.94
C ILE A 5 -24.89 7.02 -11.66
N ASN A 6 -25.18 7.67 -12.80
CA ASN A 6 -24.19 8.43 -13.56
C ASN A 6 -23.73 9.70 -12.81
N ARG A 7 -24.63 10.38 -12.07
CA ARG A 7 -24.27 11.50 -11.22
C ARG A 7 -23.40 11.10 -10.04
N ILE A 8 -23.71 9.96 -9.42
CA ILE A 8 -22.88 9.43 -8.31
C ILE A 8 -21.51 9.04 -8.86
N LYS A 9 -21.46 8.35 -9.99
CA LYS A 9 -20.19 7.97 -10.63
C LYS A 9 -19.34 9.19 -10.97
N TYR A 10 -19.94 10.22 -11.60
CA TYR A 10 -19.24 11.48 -11.90
C TYR A 10 -18.75 12.19 -10.64
N PHE A 11 -19.57 12.23 -9.58
CA PHE A 11 -19.15 12.82 -8.31
C PHE A 11 -17.99 12.07 -7.66
N LEU A 12 -18.00 10.74 -7.68
CA LEU A 12 -16.94 9.90 -7.12
C LEU A 12 -15.64 9.96 -7.94
N THR A 13 -15.73 10.06 -9.27
CA THR A 13 -14.55 10.05 -10.14
C THR A 13 -13.93 11.43 -10.35
N VAL A 14 -14.74 12.48 -10.48
CA VAL A 14 -14.28 13.84 -10.81
C VAL A 14 -14.60 14.82 -9.68
N GLY A 15 -15.85 14.83 -9.22
CA GLY A 15 -16.33 15.85 -8.26
C GLY A 15 -15.66 15.80 -6.89
N LEU A 16 -15.14 14.63 -6.51
CA LEU A 16 -14.42 14.42 -5.25
C LEU A 16 -13.02 15.04 -5.27
N PHE A 17 -12.41 15.13 -6.46
CA PHE A 17 -11.04 15.59 -6.68
C PHE A 17 -10.92 17.03 -7.18
N LEU A 18 -12.05 17.70 -7.44
CA LEU A 18 -12.08 19.12 -7.79
C LEU A 18 -11.69 19.98 -6.58
N LYS A 19 -10.71 20.88 -6.78
CA LYS A 19 -10.31 21.88 -5.78
C LYS A 19 -11.48 22.83 -5.50
N ARG A 20 -11.89 22.97 -4.24
CA ARG A 20 -12.96 23.87 -3.82
C ARG A 20 -12.38 25.07 -3.11
N GLU A 21 -12.46 26.25 -3.71
CA GLU A 21 -11.87 27.49 -3.22
C GLU A 21 -12.45 28.00 -1.87
N HIS A 22 -13.64 27.55 -1.45
CA HIS A 22 -14.29 28.02 -0.22
C HIS A 22 -14.94 26.89 0.57
N SER A 23 -14.14 26.00 1.15
CA SER A 23 -14.66 24.92 2.00
C SER A 23 -14.24 25.10 3.47
N SER A 24 -15.10 24.67 4.39
CA SER A 24 -14.77 24.65 5.83
C SER A 24 -13.74 23.54 6.11
N LYS A 25 -12.74 23.77 6.97
CA LYS A 25 -11.69 22.80 7.34
C LYS A 25 -12.23 21.40 7.69
N ARG A 26 -13.43 21.32 8.33
CA ARG A 26 -14.06 20.01 8.65
C ARG A 26 -14.56 19.28 7.41
N LYS A 27 -15.09 20.00 6.41
CA LYS A 27 -15.56 19.41 5.16
C LYS A 27 -14.38 18.90 4.33
N ASP A 28 -13.24 19.62 4.33
CA ASP A 28 -12.04 19.20 3.62
C ASP A 28 -11.45 17.92 4.21
N ILE A 29 -11.43 17.77 5.54
CA ILE A 29 -11.01 16.54 6.20
C ILE A 29 -11.93 15.37 5.82
N ALA A 30 -13.25 15.56 5.86
CA ALA A 30 -14.20 14.51 5.51
C ALA A 30 -14.08 14.10 4.03
N ILE A 31 -13.85 15.06 3.14
CA ILE A 31 -13.63 14.80 1.71
C ILE A 31 -12.33 14.02 1.49
N ARG A 32 -11.24 14.39 2.16
CA ARG A 32 -9.97 13.67 2.11
C ARG A 32 -10.11 12.22 2.58
N GLU A 33 -10.82 11.97 3.66
CA GLU A 33 -11.05 10.60 4.13
C GLU A 33 -11.91 9.79 3.14
N LEU A 34 -12.91 10.43 2.52
CA LEU A 34 -13.71 9.80 1.48
C LEU A 34 -12.90 9.51 0.21
N GLN A 35 -12.01 10.42 -0.19
CA GLN A 35 -11.05 10.19 -1.30
C GLN A 35 -10.17 8.97 -1.03
N LYS A 36 -9.58 8.88 0.18
CA LYS A 36 -8.74 7.73 0.57
C LYS A 36 -9.50 6.43 0.47
N PHE A 37 -10.72 6.40 1.00
CA PHE A 37 -11.55 5.20 0.98
C PHE A 37 -11.94 4.80 -0.46
N TYR A 38 -12.34 5.76 -1.27
CA TYR A 38 -12.66 5.53 -2.68
C TYR A 38 -11.45 4.95 -3.45
N LEU A 39 -10.27 5.56 -3.29
CA LEU A 39 -9.04 5.09 -3.93
C LEU A 39 -8.65 3.71 -3.43
N ALA A 40 -8.82 3.42 -2.13
CA ALA A 40 -8.53 2.11 -1.56
C ALA A 40 -9.42 1.03 -2.18
N VAL A 41 -10.72 1.28 -2.31
CA VAL A 41 -11.64 0.35 -2.97
C VAL A 41 -11.26 0.18 -4.45
N LYS A 42 -11.01 1.28 -5.16
CA LYS A 42 -10.63 1.24 -6.58
C LYS A 42 -9.36 0.41 -6.79
N PHE A 43 -8.29 0.72 -6.09
CA PHE A 43 -7.00 0.04 -6.26
C PHE A 43 -7.02 -1.40 -5.75
N PHE A 44 -7.79 -1.70 -4.70
CA PHE A 44 -7.96 -3.07 -4.23
C PHE A 44 -8.44 -4.03 -5.33
N PHE A 45 -9.38 -3.56 -6.15
CA PHE A 45 -9.90 -4.35 -7.27
C PHE A 45 -9.03 -4.25 -8.53
N GLU A 46 -8.53 -3.07 -8.89
CA GLU A 46 -7.69 -2.88 -10.09
C GLU A 46 -6.35 -3.61 -9.98
N ARG A 47 -5.76 -3.67 -8.79
CA ARG A 47 -4.49 -4.36 -8.52
C ARG A 47 -4.65 -5.83 -8.14
N ASN A 48 -5.87 -6.35 -8.22
CA ASN A 48 -6.18 -7.76 -7.99
C ASN A 48 -5.84 -8.29 -6.58
N HIS A 49 -5.88 -7.42 -5.54
CA HIS A 49 -5.57 -7.83 -4.16
C HIS A 49 -6.55 -8.88 -3.62
N ALA A 50 -7.74 -9.00 -4.22
CA ALA A 50 -8.66 -10.09 -3.93
C ALA A 50 -8.06 -11.47 -4.26
N ALA A 51 -7.34 -11.60 -5.38
CA ALA A 51 -6.65 -12.83 -5.75
C ALA A 51 -5.49 -13.11 -4.78
N SER A 52 -4.70 -12.08 -4.42
CA SER A 52 -3.63 -12.22 -3.42
C SER A 52 -4.15 -12.66 -2.07
N ALA A 53 -5.32 -12.17 -1.61
CA ALA A 53 -5.96 -12.62 -0.38
C ALA A 53 -6.37 -14.11 -0.44
N THR A 54 -6.83 -14.57 -1.60
CA THR A 54 -7.17 -15.99 -1.80
C THR A 54 -5.92 -16.87 -1.75
N GLU A 55 -4.84 -16.46 -2.40
CA GLU A 55 -3.54 -17.14 -2.37
C GLU A 55 -2.97 -17.22 -0.95
N LEU A 56 -3.02 -16.10 -0.22
CA LEU A 56 -2.61 -16.00 1.19
C LEU A 56 -3.44 -16.92 2.08
N SER A 57 -4.74 -17.01 1.85
CA SER A 57 -5.64 -17.88 2.61
C SER A 57 -5.27 -19.34 2.43
N PHE A 58 -5.07 -19.76 1.19
CA PHE A 58 -4.63 -21.12 0.87
C PHE A 58 -3.27 -21.43 1.50
N SER A 59 -2.29 -20.55 1.32
CA SER A 59 -0.95 -20.70 1.88
C SER A 59 -0.97 -20.75 3.41
N THR A 60 -1.83 -19.95 4.06
CA THR A 60 -2.01 -19.97 5.52
C THR A 60 -2.54 -21.31 5.99
N ILE A 61 -3.57 -21.85 5.33
CA ILE A 61 -4.16 -23.13 5.70
C ILE A 61 -3.13 -24.27 5.56
N MET A 62 -2.34 -24.25 4.49
CA MET A 62 -1.28 -25.25 4.28
C MET A 62 -0.14 -25.14 5.31
N ALA A 63 0.16 -23.93 5.76
CA ALA A 63 1.23 -23.66 6.71
C ALA A 63 0.80 -23.78 8.18
N ILE A 64 -0.51 -23.89 8.50
CA ILE A 64 -1.01 -23.84 9.88
C ILE A 64 -0.47 -24.98 10.75
N VAL A 65 -0.42 -26.19 10.22
CA VAL A 65 0.11 -27.36 10.94
C VAL A 65 1.64 -27.27 11.13
N PRO A 66 2.43 -26.97 10.08
CA PRO A 66 3.87 -26.70 10.24
C PRO A 66 4.18 -25.59 11.24
N ILE A 67 3.47 -24.46 11.18
CA ILE A 67 3.68 -23.33 12.08
C ILE A 67 3.33 -23.71 13.53
N ALA A 68 2.17 -24.33 13.74
CA ALA A 68 1.75 -24.79 15.06
C ALA A 68 2.79 -25.78 15.64
N SER A 69 3.26 -26.74 14.81
CA SER A 69 4.27 -27.69 15.21
C SER A 69 5.57 -27.03 15.67
N MET A 70 6.00 -25.99 14.95
CA MET A 70 7.19 -25.22 15.29
C MET A 70 7.01 -24.44 16.60
N ILE A 71 5.86 -23.77 16.76
CA ILE A 71 5.55 -23.04 18.01
C ILE A 71 5.54 -23.99 19.21
N PHE A 72 4.89 -25.16 19.08
CA PHE A 72 4.88 -26.16 20.13
C PHE A 72 6.25 -26.78 20.38
N ALA A 73 7.07 -27.00 19.37
CA ALA A 73 8.45 -27.49 19.53
C ALA A 73 9.30 -26.51 20.35
N ILE A 74 9.22 -25.22 20.03
CA ILE A 74 9.92 -24.15 20.74
C ILE A 74 9.40 -24.07 22.17
N ALA A 75 8.08 -24.00 22.39
CA ALA A 75 7.48 -23.90 23.71
C ALA A 75 7.82 -25.11 24.59
N ASN A 76 7.81 -26.33 24.04
CA ASN A 76 8.22 -27.54 24.77
C ASN A 76 9.71 -27.50 25.15
N GLY A 77 10.56 -26.98 24.27
CA GLY A 77 12.00 -26.82 24.54
C GLY A 77 12.28 -25.88 25.72
N PHE A 78 11.43 -24.89 25.93
CA PHE A 78 11.49 -23.95 27.07
C PHE A 78 10.63 -24.38 28.26
N GLY A 79 9.96 -25.53 28.25
CA GLY A 79 9.10 -26.02 29.33
C GLY A 79 7.68 -25.40 29.37
N PHE A 80 7.28 -24.60 28.37
CA PHE A 80 5.98 -23.91 28.32
C PHE A 80 4.92 -24.67 27.50
N GLY A 81 5.14 -25.93 27.13
CA GLY A 81 4.24 -26.67 26.25
C GLY A 81 2.80 -26.82 26.78
N GLN A 82 2.61 -27.16 28.08
CA GLN A 82 1.28 -27.27 28.67
C GLN A 82 0.54 -25.94 28.74
N PHE A 83 1.29 -24.88 29.06
CA PHE A 83 0.75 -23.51 29.06
C PHE A 83 0.25 -23.11 27.65
N LEU A 84 1.04 -23.37 26.62
CA LEU A 84 0.67 -23.05 25.25
C LEU A 84 -0.54 -23.89 24.80
N GLU A 85 -0.62 -25.17 25.16
CA GLU A 85 -1.77 -26.02 24.84
C GLU A 85 -3.06 -25.45 25.45
N LYS A 86 -3.02 -25.01 26.71
CA LYS A 86 -4.15 -24.37 27.38
C LYS A 86 -4.59 -23.11 26.65
N GLN A 87 -3.64 -22.21 26.34
CA GLN A 87 -3.92 -20.98 25.59
C GLN A 87 -4.49 -21.25 24.21
N PHE A 88 -3.96 -22.24 23.51
CA PHE A 88 -4.46 -22.64 22.18
C PHE A 88 -5.90 -23.15 22.23
N ARG A 89 -6.26 -23.93 23.25
CA ARG A 89 -7.64 -24.37 23.49
C ARG A 89 -8.57 -23.21 23.86
N GLU A 90 -8.10 -22.24 24.62
CA GLU A 90 -8.85 -21.03 24.98
C GLU A 90 -9.09 -20.12 23.75
N MET A 91 -8.07 -19.92 22.92
CA MET A 91 -8.18 -19.12 21.69
C MET A 91 -9.16 -19.73 20.69
N LEU A 92 -9.20 -21.08 20.60
CA LEU A 92 -10.11 -21.84 19.74
C LEU A 92 -11.33 -22.37 20.51
N SER A 93 -11.71 -21.73 21.61
CA SER A 93 -12.86 -22.15 22.44
C SER A 93 -14.17 -22.18 21.66
N ALA A 94 -14.30 -21.35 20.62
CA ALA A 94 -15.42 -21.37 19.69
C ALA A 94 -15.43 -22.64 18.79
N GLN A 95 -14.31 -23.34 18.65
CA GLN A 95 -14.14 -24.55 17.81
C GLN A 95 -13.34 -25.64 18.55
N PRO A 96 -13.89 -26.26 19.61
CA PRO A 96 -13.16 -27.24 20.41
C PRO A 96 -12.73 -28.48 19.61
N GLU A 97 -13.50 -28.86 18.61
CA GLU A 97 -13.16 -29.99 17.73
C GLU A 97 -11.98 -29.67 16.82
N ALA A 98 -11.98 -28.45 16.21
CA ALA A 98 -10.87 -27.99 15.37
C ALA A 98 -9.57 -27.84 16.21
N ALA A 99 -9.68 -27.29 17.41
CA ALA A 99 -8.56 -27.19 18.33
C ALA A 99 -7.97 -28.56 18.67
N THR A 100 -8.82 -29.53 18.99
CA THR A 100 -8.40 -30.90 19.33
C THR A 100 -7.78 -31.61 18.13
N TRP A 101 -8.35 -31.43 16.95
CA TRP A 101 -7.83 -32.01 15.70
C TRP A 101 -6.46 -31.41 15.34
N LEU A 102 -6.32 -30.08 15.37
CA LEU A 102 -5.04 -29.41 15.12
C LEU A 102 -3.96 -29.80 16.11
N LEU A 103 -4.28 -29.87 17.40
CA LEU A 103 -3.34 -30.33 18.43
C LEU A 103 -2.90 -31.75 18.20
N LYS A 104 -3.83 -32.64 17.83
CA LYS A 104 -3.52 -34.05 17.52
C LYS A 104 -2.61 -34.17 16.29
N LEU A 105 -2.90 -33.42 15.23
CA LEU A 105 -2.02 -33.34 14.05
C LEU A 105 -0.63 -32.82 14.40
N THR A 106 -0.57 -31.74 15.16
CA THR A 106 0.70 -31.11 15.59
C THR A 106 1.52 -32.10 16.43
N GLN A 107 0.88 -32.78 17.41
CA GLN A 107 1.56 -33.81 18.23
C GLN A 107 2.02 -35.00 17.38
N SER A 108 1.17 -35.49 16.46
CA SER A 108 1.56 -36.56 15.53
C SER A 108 2.76 -36.15 14.68
N TYR A 109 2.76 -34.94 14.17
CA TYR A 109 3.86 -34.39 13.38
C TYR A 109 5.17 -34.35 14.20
N LEU A 110 5.12 -33.88 15.46
CA LEU A 110 6.25 -33.85 16.37
C LEU A 110 6.78 -35.25 16.75
N ILE A 111 5.89 -36.22 16.93
CA ILE A 111 6.27 -37.60 17.25
C ILE A 111 6.96 -38.25 16.05
N HIS A 112 6.40 -38.13 14.86
CA HIS A 112 7.01 -38.69 13.64
C HIS A 112 8.32 -37.97 13.26
N ALA A 113 8.46 -36.68 13.59
CA ALA A 113 9.72 -35.94 13.47
C ALA A 113 10.82 -36.45 14.43
N LYS A 114 10.52 -37.29 15.41
CA LYS A 114 11.52 -37.88 16.32
C LYS A 114 12.08 -39.21 15.88
N THR A 115 11.56 -39.82 14.80
CA THR A 115 11.92 -41.17 14.36
C THR A 115 12.74 -41.17 13.07
N GLY A 116 14.06 -41.21 13.15
CA GLY A 116 14.99 -41.61 12.08
C GLY A 116 15.09 -40.69 10.87
N ILE A 117 15.23 -41.27 9.65
CA ILE A 117 15.45 -40.56 8.38
C ILE A 117 14.33 -39.56 8.04
N PHE A 118 13.13 -39.77 8.54
CA PHE A 118 11.99 -38.84 8.37
C PHE A 118 12.14 -37.52 9.13
N ILE A 119 13.06 -37.42 10.11
CA ILE A 119 13.35 -36.16 10.83
C ILE A 119 13.80 -35.07 9.86
N GLY A 120 14.76 -35.40 8.97
CA GLY A 120 15.31 -34.41 8.03
C GLY A 120 14.26 -33.93 7.04
N ILE A 121 13.51 -34.85 6.43
CA ILE A 121 12.50 -34.54 5.40
C ILE A 121 11.35 -33.74 6.01
N GLY A 122 10.83 -34.17 7.18
CA GLY A 122 9.73 -33.47 7.85
C GLY A 122 10.11 -32.05 8.29
N LEU A 123 11.33 -31.87 8.81
CA LEU A 123 11.84 -30.54 9.19
C LEU A 123 11.99 -29.64 7.95
N VAL A 124 12.54 -30.15 6.85
CA VAL A 124 12.71 -29.40 5.60
C VAL A 124 11.36 -28.97 5.05
N ILE A 125 10.37 -29.86 5.03
CA ILE A 125 8.99 -29.52 4.57
C ILE A 125 8.38 -28.44 5.47
N MET A 126 8.56 -28.55 6.79
CA MET A 126 8.06 -27.59 7.76
C MET A 126 8.68 -26.20 7.53
N LEU A 127 10.02 -26.14 7.43
CA LEU A 127 10.74 -24.91 7.17
C LEU A 127 10.37 -24.29 5.82
N TYR A 128 10.27 -25.13 4.79
CA TYR A 128 9.84 -24.69 3.46
C TYR A 128 8.42 -24.10 3.47
N SER A 129 7.47 -24.74 4.18
CA SER A 129 6.08 -24.25 4.27
C SER A 129 6.00 -22.89 4.95
N VAL A 130 6.75 -22.70 6.05
CA VAL A 130 6.81 -21.42 6.77
C VAL A 130 7.47 -20.36 5.90
N PHE A 131 8.60 -20.68 5.27
CA PHE A 131 9.31 -19.78 4.37
C PHE A 131 8.43 -19.37 3.17
N SER A 132 7.73 -20.32 2.57
CA SER A 132 6.81 -20.09 1.45
C SER A 132 5.68 -19.14 1.86
N LEU A 133 5.07 -19.34 3.04
CA LEU A 133 4.02 -18.45 3.54
C LEU A 133 4.55 -17.01 3.72
N ILE A 134 5.70 -16.83 4.40
CA ILE A 134 6.27 -15.51 4.63
C ILE A 134 6.55 -14.81 3.29
N ARG A 135 7.09 -15.55 2.31
CA ARG A 135 7.35 -15.01 0.96
C ARG A 135 6.06 -14.61 0.24
N THR A 136 5.00 -15.40 0.36
CA THR A 136 3.69 -15.06 -0.24
C THR A 136 3.11 -13.80 0.41
N VAL A 137 3.24 -13.67 1.74
CA VAL A 137 2.83 -12.46 2.47
C VAL A 137 3.65 -11.26 2.01
N GLU A 138 4.98 -11.35 1.97
CA GLU A 138 5.85 -10.27 1.48
C GLU A 138 5.46 -9.85 0.06
N GLY A 139 5.28 -10.79 -0.86
CA GLY A 139 4.88 -10.49 -2.25
C GLY A 139 3.54 -9.75 -2.36
N ALA A 140 2.56 -10.12 -1.52
CA ALA A 140 1.28 -9.43 -1.47
C ALA A 140 1.44 -7.98 -0.95
N PHE A 141 2.25 -7.77 0.09
CA PHE A 141 2.52 -6.44 0.61
C PHE A 141 3.36 -5.59 -0.33
N ASP A 142 4.35 -6.18 -1.01
CA ASP A 142 5.14 -5.50 -2.03
C ASP A 142 4.28 -5.06 -3.22
N SER A 143 3.27 -5.86 -3.58
CA SER A 143 2.27 -5.48 -4.59
C SER A 143 1.43 -4.28 -4.14
N VAL A 144 0.97 -4.24 -2.88
CA VAL A 144 0.24 -3.11 -2.30
C VAL A 144 1.10 -1.85 -2.33
N TRP A 145 2.36 -1.95 -1.87
CA TRP A 145 3.28 -0.81 -1.78
C TRP A 145 4.00 -0.48 -3.09
N GLN A 146 3.72 -1.22 -4.17
CA GLN A 146 4.38 -1.06 -5.48
C GLN A 146 5.91 -1.04 -5.35
N ALA A 147 6.46 -1.90 -4.48
CA ALA A 147 7.88 -1.96 -4.22
C ALA A 147 8.63 -2.38 -5.49
N LYS A 148 9.57 -1.55 -5.93
CA LYS A 148 10.46 -1.83 -7.06
C LYS A 148 11.76 -2.41 -6.53
N GLY A 149 11.95 -3.69 -6.70
CA GLY A 149 13.22 -4.35 -6.36
C GLY A 149 13.03 -5.60 -5.49
N THR A 150 13.89 -6.57 -5.71
CA THR A 150 13.96 -7.79 -4.90
C THR A 150 15.01 -7.63 -3.81
N ARG A 151 14.67 -8.01 -2.59
CA ARG A 151 15.66 -8.10 -1.50
C ARG A 151 16.74 -9.13 -1.87
N PRO A 152 18.03 -8.87 -1.56
CA PRO A 152 19.08 -9.88 -1.75
C PRO A 152 18.77 -11.13 -0.92
N LEU A 153 18.97 -12.31 -1.50
CA LEU A 153 18.61 -13.61 -0.89
C LEU A 153 19.18 -13.80 0.52
N SER A 154 20.40 -13.30 0.78
CA SER A 154 21.01 -13.35 2.10
C SER A 154 20.19 -12.61 3.16
N ARG A 155 19.67 -11.45 2.83
CA ARG A 155 18.84 -10.65 3.73
C ARG A 155 17.46 -11.30 3.94
N VAL A 156 16.86 -11.83 2.88
CA VAL A 156 15.61 -12.59 2.94
C VAL A 156 15.72 -13.76 3.92
N ILE A 157 16.79 -14.56 3.85
CA ILE A 157 17.01 -15.70 4.73
C ILE A 157 17.15 -15.25 6.20
N ILE A 158 17.92 -14.18 6.46
CA ILE A 158 18.13 -13.66 7.81
C ILE A 158 16.81 -13.12 8.39
N ASP A 159 16.09 -12.28 7.64
CA ASP A 159 14.86 -11.65 8.08
C ASP A 159 13.77 -12.70 8.35
N TYR A 160 13.62 -13.71 7.47
CA TYR A 160 12.62 -14.76 7.62
C TYR A 160 12.97 -15.70 8.77
N THR A 161 14.25 -16.05 8.95
CA THR A 161 14.70 -16.84 10.09
C THR A 161 14.43 -16.08 11.40
N ALA A 162 14.73 -14.78 11.43
CA ALA A 162 14.42 -13.95 12.60
C ALA A 162 12.92 -13.90 12.89
N MET A 163 12.06 -13.71 11.90
CA MET A 163 10.61 -13.72 12.07
C MET A 163 10.09 -15.08 12.57
N MET A 164 10.65 -16.17 12.04
CA MET A 164 10.31 -17.53 12.42
C MET A 164 10.50 -17.81 13.92
N PHE A 165 11.49 -17.18 14.57
CA PHE A 165 11.70 -17.27 16.01
C PHE A 165 10.99 -16.16 16.79
N LEU A 166 11.00 -14.92 16.29
CA LEU A 166 10.40 -13.77 16.97
C LEU A 166 8.88 -13.90 17.12
N VAL A 167 8.18 -14.41 16.09
CA VAL A 167 6.71 -14.52 16.16
C VAL A 167 6.25 -15.47 17.25
N PRO A 168 6.75 -16.72 17.38
CA PRO A 168 6.39 -17.60 18.49
C PRO A 168 6.76 -17.03 19.87
N ILE A 169 7.94 -16.45 20.01
CA ILE A 169 8.39 -15.83 21.25
C ILE A 169 7.48 -14.66 21.63
N SER A 170 7.09 -13.83 20.66
CA SER A 170 6.16 -12.71 20.88
C SER A 170 4.78 -13.20 21.35
N ILE A 171 4.26 -14.29 20.77
CA ILE A 171 2.98 -14.89 21.18
C ILE A 171 3.06 -15.36 22.64
N ILE A 172 4.15 -16.02 23.04
CA ILE A 172 4.36 -16.49 24.42
C ILE A 172 4.44 -15.31 25.38
N ILE A 173 5.20 -14.27 25.05
CA ILE A 173 5.34 -13.06 25.88
C ILE A 173 3.99 -12.33 26.02
N LEU A 174 3.27 -12.13 24.92
CA LEU A 174 1.98 -11.45 24.93
C LEU A 174 0.93 -12.24 25.72
N SER A 175 0.94 -13.57 25.62
CA SER A 175 0.07 -14.43 26.40
C SER A 175 0.37 -14.34 27.90
N GLY A 176 1.65 -14.37 28.28
CA GLY A 176 2.08 -14.21 29.67
C GLY A 176 1.72 -12.82 30.23
N LEU A 177 1.90 -11.77 29.42
CA LEU A 177 1.55 -10.40 29.80
C LEU A 177 0.03 -10.23 29.99
N SER A 178 -0.78 -10.85 29.14
CA SER A 178 -2.25 -10.84 29.27
C SER A 178 -2.72 -11.46 30.59
N ILE A 179 -2.11 -12.57 31.03
CA ILE A 179 -2.42 -13.21 32.31
C ILE A 179 -2.01 -12.33 33.49
N TYR A 180 -0.83 -11.71 33.43
CA TYR A 180 -0.37 -10.80 34.46
C TYR A 180 -1.32 -9.61 34.61
N PHE A 181 -1.75 -9.01 33.51
CA PHE A 181 -2.72 -7.91 33.52
C PHE A 181 -4.09 -8.37 34.07
N TYR A 182 -4.55 -9.56 33.69
CA TYR A 182 -5.81 -10.09 34.22
C TYR A 182 -5.77 -10.27 35.75
N SER A 183 -4.71 -10.88 36.26
CA SER A 183 -4.49 -11.03 37.70
C SER A 183 -4.36 -9.69 38.44
N PHE A 184 -3.71 -8.73 37.84
CA PHE A 184 -3.57 -7.37 38.42
C PHE A 184 -4.93 -6.66 38.52
N VAL A 185 -5.82 -6.79 37.54
CA VAL A 185 -7.16 -6.19 37.59
C VAL A 185 -8.08 -6.92 38.56
N GLU A 186 -7.95 -8.24 38.73
CA GLU A 186 -8.70 -8.99 39.73
C GLU A 186 -8.40 -8.49 41.14
N ASN A 187 -7.16 -8.12 41.41
CA ASN A 187 -6.76 -7.47 42.65
C ASN A 187 -7.32 -6.04 42.84
N LEU A 188 -7.63 -5.33 41.72
CA LEU A 188 -8.24 -3.99 41.76
C LEU A 188 -9.77 -4.01 41.90
N ASN A 189 -10.42 -5.17 41.78
CA ASN A 189 -11.88 -5.31 41.92
C ASN A 189 -12.42 -4.95 43.30
N HIS A 190 -11.57 -4.80 44.32
CA HIS A 190 -11.93 -4.26 45.65
C HIS A 190 -12.40 -2.78 45.55
N LEU A 191 -12.05 -2.04 44.50
CA LEU A 191 -12.51 -0.67 44.23
C LEU A 191 -13.63 -0.69 43.21
N ARG A 192 -14.87 -0.74 43.66
CA ARG A 192 -16.11 -0.97 42.87
C ARG A 192 -16.21 -0.17 41.55
N PHE A 193 -15.75 1.06 41.52
CA PHE A 193 -15.79 1.92 40.34
C PHE A 193 -14.58 1.71 39.42
N LEU A 194 -13.37 1.63 39.96
CA LEU A 194 -12.14 1.39 39.22
C LEU A 194 -12.10 -0.04 38.66
N GLY A 195 -12.65 -1.04 39.35
CA GLY A 195 -12.76 -2.41 38.90
C GLY A 195 -13.64 -2.55 37.62
N THR A 196 -14.76 -1.83 37.54
CA THR A 196 -15.63 -1.87 36.35
C THR A 196 -14.95 -1.26 35.11
N ILE A 197 -14.29 -0.11 35.28
CA ILE A 197 -13.54 0.55 34.14
C ILE A 197 -12.35 -0.32 33.74
N ALA A 198 -11.61 -0.86 34.73
CA ALA A 198 -10.45 -1.70 34.46
C ALA A 198 -10.84 -3.01 33.76
N SER A 199 -11.93 -3.66 34.15
CA SER A 199 -12.42 -4.90 33.54
C SER A 199 -12.92 -4.64 32.10
N PHE A 200 -13.62 -3.53 31.86
CA PHE A 200 -14.01 -3.12 30.49
C PHE A 200 -12.80 -2.86 29.60
N SER A 201 -11.84 -2.08 30.12
CA SER A 201 -10.60 -1.77 29.39
C SER A 201 -9.82 -3.03 29.06
N LEU A 202 -9.69 -3.95 30.00
CA LEU A 202 -8.94 -5.20 29.79
C LEU A 202 -9.62 -6.11 28.77
N ARG A 203 -10.96 -6.16 28.81
CA ARG A 203 -11.74 -7.06 27.95
C ARG A 203 -11.78 -6.61 26.48
N TYR A 204 -11.79 -5.29 26.24
CA TYR A 204 -12.00 -4.75 24.89
C TYR A 204 -10.82 -3.91 24.37
N LEU A 205 -10.26 -3.05 25.20
CA LEU A 205 -9.27 -2.05 24.77
C LEU A 205 -7.88 -2.67 24.64
N VAL A 206 -7.50 -3.56 25.55
CA VAL A 206 -6.19 -4.23 25.51
C VAL A 206 -6.07 -5.17 24.29
N PRO A 207 -7.01 -6.09 24.00
CA PRO A 207 -6.95 -6.91 22.79
C PRO A 207 -6.95 -6.07 21.51
N TRP A 208 -7.74 -4.99 21.46
CA TRP A 208 -7.73 -4.07 20.34
C TRP A 208 -6.40 -3.35 20.16
N ALA A 209 -5.78 -2.87 21.24
CA ALA A 209 -4.49 -2.22 21.21
C ALA A 209 -3.36 -3.17 20.78
N ILE A 210 -3.35 -4.40 21.29
CA ILE A 210 -2.38 -5.44 20.92
C ILE A 210 -2.52 -5.77 19.43
N LEU A 211 -3.74 -5.98 18.96
CA LEU A 211 -4.02 -6.28 17.55
C LEU A 211 -3.64 -5.10 16.64
N THR A 212 -3.91 -3.87 17.07
CA THR A 212 -3.47 -2.66 16.38
C THR A 212 -1.95 -2.60 16.24
N LEU A 213 -1.23 -2.86 17.34
CA LEU A 213 0.23 -2.90 17.33
C LEU A 213 0.76 -3.97 16.36
N MET A 214 0.14 -5.15 16.37
CA MET A 214 0.48 -6.24 15.45
C MET A 214 0.30 -5.81 13.98
N PHE A 215 -0.81 -5.14 13.63
CA PHE A 215 -1.01 -4.63 12.29
C PHE A 215 -0.04 -3.51 11.92
N ILE A 216 0.32 -2.62 12.86
CA ILE A 216 1.35 -1.60 12.61
C ILE A 216 2.68 -2.27 12.27
N VAL A 217 3.11 -3.25 13.06
CA VAL A 217 4.33 -4.02 12.81
C VAL A 217 4.27 -4.70 11.45
N LEU A 218 3.16 -5.38 11.13
CA LEU A 218 2.97 -6.07 9.86
C LEU A 218 3.06 -5.09 8.67
N TYR A 219 2.37 -3.95 8.73
CA TYR A 219 2.31 -2.96 7.64
C TYR A 219 3.63 -2.20 7.43
N VAL A 220 4.44 -2.06 8.48
CA VAL A 220 5.72 -1.33 8.41
C VAL A 220 6.88 -2.25 8.01
N PHE A 221 6.93 -3.46 8.57
CA PHE A 221 8.11 -4.34 8.40
C PHE A 221 7.98 -5.32 7.24
N MET A 222 6.75 -5.68 6.84
CA MET A 222 6.57 -6.68 5.79
C MET A 222 6.90 -6.17 4.38
N PRO A 223 6.45 -4.98 3.94
CA PRO A 223 6.76 -4.50 2.60
C PRO A 223 8.22 -4.08 2.47
N ASN A 224 8.78 -4.30 1.27
CA ASN A 224 10.11 -3.80 0.91
C ASN A 224 10.06 -2.33 0.45
N ALA A 225 9.43 -1.48 1.27
CA ALA A 225 9.24 -0.06 1.00
C ALA A 225 9.43 0.77 2.27
N LYS A 226 9.72 2.07 2.12
CA LYS A 226 9.81 3.00 3.26
C LYS A 226 8.42 3.42 3.72
N VAL A 227 7.92 2.81 4.79
CA VAL A 227 6.59 3.06 5.35
C VAL A 227 6.68 4.02 6.53
N LYS A 228 5.87 5.09 6.50
CA LYS A 228 5.77 6.06 7.62
C LYS A 228 4.78 5.55 8.67
N ILE A 229 5.25 5.23 9.88
CA ILE A 229 4.43 4.72 10.99
C ILE A 229 3.20 5.60 11.25
N THR A 230 3.36 6.92 11.25
CA THR A 230 2.27 7.88 11.51
C THR A 230 1.10 7.76 10.52
N LYS A 231 1.38 7.36 9.29
CA LYS A 231 0.35 7.17 8.25
C LYS A 231 -0.33 5.82 8.32
N THR A 232 0.27 4.87 9.04
CA THR A 232 -0.19 3.48 9.18
C THR A 232 -1.10 3.27 10.39
N ILE A 233 -0.98 4.13 11.44
CA ILE A 233 -1.74 3.97 12.70
C ILE A 233 -3.26 3.91 12.46
N GLY A 234 -3.82 4.86 11.71
CA GLY A 234 -5.25 4.91 11.43
C GLY A 234 -5.78 3.64 10.72
N PRO A 235 -5.20 3.24 9.58
CA PRO A 235 -5.53 1.98 8.92
C PRO A 235 -5.37 0.73 9.79
N ALA A 236 -4.33 0.67 10.64
CA ALA A 236 -4.11 -0.45 11.56
C ALA A 236 -5.20 -0.52 12.65
N MET A 237 -5.63 0.64 13.19
CA MET A 237 -6.77 0.72 14.12
C MET A 237 -8.08 0.26 13.46
N MET A 238 -8.29 0.61 12.20
CA MET A 238 -9.45 0.16 11.44
C MET A 238 -9.40 -1.34 11.16
N ALA A 239 -8.23 -1.88 10.79
CA ALA A 239 -8.03 -3.30 10.56
C ALA A 239 -8.31 -4.12 11.83
N SER A 240 -7.77 -3.70 12.97
CA SER A 240 -7.97 -4.38 14.25
C SER A 240 -9.43 -4.36 14.70
N LEU A 241 -10.13 -3.23 14.52
CA LEU A 241 -11.56 -3.15 14.81
C LEU A 241 -12.39 -4.07 13.90
N ALA A 242 -12.09 -4.05 12.60
CA ALA A 242 -12.78 -4.91 11.61
C ALA A 242 -12.53 -6.41 11.90
N MET A 243 -11.30 -6.77 12.34
CA MET A 243 -10.98 -8.15 12.75
C MET A 243 -11.76 -8.58 14.00
N LEU A 244 -11.88 -7.72 15.02
CA LEU A 244 -12.69 -8.01 16.21
C LEU A 244 -14.18 -8.16 15.87
N CYS A 245 -14.69 -7.31 14.96
CA CYS A 245 -16.06 -7.46 14.45
C CYS A 245 -16.22 -8.75 13.67
N LEU A 246 -15.29 -9.11 12.80
CA LEU A 246 -15.30 -10.38 12.06
C LEU A 246 -15.28 -11.57 13.02
N GLN A 247 -14.45 -11.54 14.07
CA GLN A 247 -14.42 -12.58 15.08
C GLN A 247 -15.75 -12.71 15.82
N ALA A 248 -16.38 -11.59 16.21
CA ALA A 248 -17.69 -11.61 16.84
C ALA A 248 -18.76 -12.20 15.92
N VAL A 249 -18.79 -11.79 14.65
CA VAL A 249 -19.71 -12.34 13.64
C VAL A 249 -19.48 -13.85 13.44
N TYR A 250 -18.22 -14.27 13.39
CA TYR A 250 -17.84 -15.67 13.23
C TYR A 250 -18.34 -16.53 14.42
N ILE A 251 -18.11 -16.09 15.66
CA ILE A 251 -18.55 -16.80 16.86
C ILE A 251 -20.09 -16.91 16.91
N HIS A 252 -20.80 -15.81 16.67
CA HIS A 252 -22.27 -15.81 16.69
C HIS A 252 -22.84 -16.59 15.50
N GLY A 253 -22.20 -16.50 14.32
CA GLY A 253 -22.56 -17.27 13.13
C GLY A 253 -22.46 -18.79 13.34
N GLN A 254 -21.44 -19.24 14.08
CA GLN A 254 -21.29 -20.65 14.43
C GLN A 254 -22.47 -21.15 15.30
N ILE A 255 -22.91 -20.38 16.30
CA ILE A 255 -24.04 -20.74 17.14
C ILE A 255 -25.31 -20.91 16.28
N PHE A 256 -25.51 -20.03 15.30
CA PHE A 256 -26.63 -20.12 14.36
C PHE A 256 -26.54 -21.34 13.45
N LEU A 257 -25.33 -21.66 12.94
CA LEU A 257 -25.06 -22.78 12.06
C LEU A 257 -25.07 -24.14 12.80
N THR A 258 -24.93 -24.16 14.13
CA THR A 258 -25.06 -25.40 14.92
C THR A 258 -26.43 -26.04 14.73
N SER A 259 -27.47 -25.27 14.43
CA SER A 259 -28.79 -25.77 14.04
C SER A 259 -28.78 -26.51 12.67
N TYR A 260 -27.83 -26.16 11.79
CA TYR A 260 -27.61 -26.82 10.49
C TYR A 260 -26.68 -28.06 10.59
N ASN A 261 -25.96 -28.22 11.70
CA ASN A 261 -25.06 -29.37 11.93
C ASN A 261 -25.75 -30.73 11.87
N ALA A 262 -27.08 -30.79 11.97
CA ALA A 262 -27.84 -32.02 11.77
C ALA A 262 -27.68 -32.63 10.36
N ILE A 263 -27.35 -31.81 9.34
CA ILE A 263 -27.20 -32.24 7.93
C ILE A 263 -25.72 -32.41 7.54
N TYR A 264 -24.84 -31.50 7.96
CA TYR A 264 -23.43 -31.46 7.52
C TYR A 264 -22.42 -31.91 8.59
N GLY A 265 -22.82 -32.09 9.85
CA GLY A 265 -21.97 -32.56 10.96
C GLY A 265 -20.74 -31.64 11.18
N SER A 266 -19.64 -32.23 11.62
CA SER A 266 -18.36 -31.55 11.81
C SER A 266 -17.72 -31.04 10.50
N PHE A 267 -18.23 -31.45 9.34
CA PHE A 267 -17.68 -31.06 8.02
C PHE A 267 -17.90 -29.56 7.68
N ALA A 268 -18.96 -28.94 8.25
CA ALA A 268 -19.26 -27.52 8.03
C ALA A 268 -18.24 -26.55 8.66
N ALA A 269 -17.52 -27.00 9.69
CA ALA A 269 -16.56 -26.16 10.42
C ALA A 269 -15.36 -25.76 9.53
N LEU A 270 -14.88 -26.66 8.65
CA LEU A 270 -13.72 -26.39 7.81
C LEU A 270 -13.97 -25.29 6.76
N PRO A 271 -15.03 -25.33 5.93
CA PRO A 271 -15.33 -24.24 4.99
C PRO A 271 -15.55 -22.89 5.69
N LEU A 272 -16.22 -22.89 6.86
CA LEU A 272 -16.45 -21.66 7.61
C LEU A 272 -15.13 -21.07 8.13
N PHE A 273 -14.22 -21.91 8.60
CA PHE A 273 -12.87 -21.50 9.00
C PHE A 273 -12.06 -20.94 7.81
N MET A 274 -12.14 -21.59 6.64
CA MET A 274 -11.51 -21.12 5.42
C MET A 274 -12.06 -19.73 5.02
N LEU A 275 -13.37 -19.54 5.09
CA LEU A 275 -14.01 -18.26 4.82
C LEU A 275 -13.54 -17.17 5.80
N TRP A 276 -13.42 -17.53 7.09
CA TRP A 276 -12.92 -16.60 8.11
C TRP A 276 -11.49 -16.16 7.81
N ILE A 277 -10.59 -17.07 7.44
CA ILE A 277 -9.22 -16.73 7.02
C ILE A 277 -9.23 -15.84 5.78
N LEU A 278 -10.06 -16.15 4.79
CA LEU A 278 -10.17 -15.38 3.54
C LEU A 278 -10.60 -13.93 3.82
N VAL A 279 -11.66 -13.75 4.60
CA VAL A 279 -12.14 -12.40 4.96
C VAL A 279 -11.11 -11.67 5.82
N SER A 280 -10.37 -12.38 6.69
CA SER A 280 -9.27 -11.80 7.46
C SER A 280 -8.18 -11.22 6.57
N TRP A 281 -7.78 -11.93 5.51
CA TRP A 281 -6.81 -11.42 4.54
C TRP A 281 -7.35 -10.29 3.68
N TYR A 282 -8.66 -10.30 3.33
CA TYR A 282 -9.30 -9.14 2.68
C TYR A 282 -9.21 -7.88 3.54
N ILE A 283 -9.54 -7.96 4.82
CA ILE A 283 -9.43 -6.84 5.76
C ILE A 283 -7.98 -6.38 5.86
N CYS A 284 -7.06 -7.31 6.02
CA CYS A 284 -5.63 -7.02 6.16
C CYS A 284 -5.08 -6.27 4.94
N LEU A 285 -5.26 -6.80 3.72
CA LEU A 285 -4.76 -6.18 2.50
C LEU A 285 -5.49 -4.88 2.15
N PHE A 286 -6.79 -4.79 2.39
CA PHE A 286 -7.54 -3.55 2.19
C PHE A 286 -7.04 -2.42 3.09
N CYS A 287 -6.78 -2.70 4.35
CA CYS A 287 -6.24 -1.70 5.27
C CYS A 287 -4.75 -1.40 5.00
N ALA A 288 -3.99 -2.35 4.46
CA ALA A 288 -2.65 -2.09 3.93
C ALA A 288 -2.69 -1.12 2.73
N GLU A 289 -3.62 -1.33 1.78
CA GLU A 289 -3.85 -0.41 0.65
C GLU A 289 -4.28 0.98 1.14
N LEU A 290 -5.13 1.04 2.16
CA LEU A 290 -5.52 2.31 2.78
C LEU A 290 -4.32 3.01 3.45
N SER A 291 -3.39 2.25 4.04
CA SER A 291 -2.13 2.79 4.59
C SER A 291 -1.24 3.37 3.49
N TYR A 292 -1.11 2.67 2.37
CA TYR A 292 -0.38 3.13 1.19
C TYR A 292 -0.96 4.44 0.66
N ILE A 293 -2.28 4.51 0.48
CA ILE A 293 -2.96 5.71 -0.01
C ILE A 293 -2.84 6.86 0.99
N ASN A 294 -2.95 6.58 2.30
CA ASN A 294 -2.80 7.61 3.34
C ASN A 294 -1.38 8.25 3.32
N GLN A 295 -0.37 7.51 2.89
CA GLN A 295 0.98 8.04 2.69
C GLN A 295 1.14 8.78 1.36
N ASN A 296 0.48 8.32 0.30
CA ASN A 296 0.71 8.76 -1.07
C ASN A 296 -0.49 9.51 -1.68
N LEU A 297 -1.45 10.00 -0.85
CA LEU A 297 -2.68 10.64 -1.34
C LEU A 297 -2.39 11.81 -2.28
N GLU A 298 -1.36 12.58 -2.00
CA GLU A 298 -1.00 13.76 -2.79
C GLU A 298 -0.66 13.42 -4.26
N TYR A 299 -0.15 12.21 -4.52
CA TYR A 299 0.12 11.72 -5.88
C TYR A 299 -1.16 11.35 -6.65
N TYR A 300 -2.29 11.17 -5.93
CA TYR A 300 -3.58 10.76 -6.49
C TYR A 300 -4.66 11.86 -6.41
N GLU A 301 -4.32 13.05 -5.91
CA GLU A 301 -5.26 14.18 -5.78
C GLU A 301 -5.83 14.65 -7.13
N CYS A 302 -5.14 14.37 -8.23
CA CYS A 302 -5.63 14.65 -9.57
C CYS A 302 -5.83 13.35 -10.36
N GLN A 303 -7.08 13.02 -10.69
CA GLN A 303 -7.42 11.87 -11.54
C GLN A 303 -7.61 12.26 -13.02
N ILE A 304 -7.29 13.49 -13.38
CA ILE A 304 -7.32 13.92 -14.79
C ILE A 304 -6.14 13.25 -15.47
N ASP A 305 -6.40 12.42 -16.47
CA ASP A 305 -5.35 11.90 -17.33
C ASP A 305 -4.81 13.05 -18.18
N THR A 306 -3.51 13.08 -18.39
CA THR A 306 -2.89 14.12 -19.23
C THR A 306 -3.37 14.06 -20.67
N GLU A 307 -3.93 12.92 -21.10
CA GLU A 307 -4.62 12.77 -22.39
C GLU A 307 -5.89 13.63 -22.49
N ASP A 308 -6.52 13.96 -21.34
CA ASP A 308 -7.71 14.82 -21.27
C ASP A 308 -7.38 16.31 -21.19
N ILE A 309 -6.08 16.66 -21.05
CA ILE A 309 -5.63 18.05 -21.00
C ILE A 309 -5.39 18.57 -22.42
N CYS A 310 -5.93 19.74 -22.69
CA CYS A 310 -5.65 20.42 -23.96
C CYS A 310 -4.14 20.57 -24.18
N HIS A 311 -3.67 20.26 -25.38
CA HIS A 311 -2.24 20.34 -25.74
C HIS A 311 -1.60 21.69 -25.39
N ASN A 312 -2.33 22.79 -25.64
CA ASN A 312 -1.85 24.12 -25.32
C ASN A 312 -1.65 24.31 -23.81
N ASP A 313 -2.63 23.88 -23.01
CA ASP A 313 -2.56 24.00 -21.53
C ASP A 313 -1.43 23.13 -20.97
N PHE A 314 -1.23 21.94 -21.54
CA PHE A 314 -0.12 21.08 -21.17
C PHE A 314 1.24 21.74 -21.47
N MET A 315 1.40 22.39 -22.63
CA MET A 315 2.63 23.12 -22.98
C MET A 315 2.88 24.31 -22.06
N MET A 316 1.82 25.03 -21.68
CA MET A 316 1.94 26.13 -20.69
C MET A 316 2.37 25.64 -19.31
N MET A 317 1.82 24.49 -18.87
CA MET A 317 2.27 23.87 -17.62
C MET A 317 3.73 23.40 -17.69
N CYS A 318 4.16 22.83 -18.84
CA CYS A 318 5.58 22.50 -19.08
C CYS A 318 6.49 23.73 -18.97
N ALA A 319 6.08 24.85 -19.56
CA ALA A 319 6.83 26.11 -19.47
C ALA A 319 6.91 26.62 -18.03
N THR A 320 5.82 26.55 -17.27
CA THR A 320 5.77 26.96 -15.86
C THR A 320 6.70 26.12 -14.99
N VAL A 321 6.66 24.79 -15.12
CA VAL A 321 7.51 23.87 -14.35
C VAL A 321 8.99 24.09 -14.71
N LEU A 322 9.31 24.16 -16.01
CA LEU A 322 10.69 24.37 -16.46
C LEU A 322 11.24 25.73 -16.03
N SER A 323 10.43 26.82 -16.13
CA SER A 323 10.79 28.14 -15.65
C SER A 323 11.12 28.16 -14.16
N HIS A 324 10.29 27.50 -13.34
CA HIS A 324 10.54 27.37 -11.91
C HIS A 324 11.89 26.68 -11.61
N ILE A 325 12.18 25.56 -12.30
CA ILE A 325 13.45 24.83 -12.14
C ILE A 325 14.64 25.72 -12.57
N CYS A 326 14.53 26.38 -13.70
CA CYS A 326 15.59 27.25 -14.24
C CYS A 326 15.87 28.47 -13.35
N GLN A 327 14.82 29.09 -12.80
CA GLN A 327 14.98 30.24 -11.89
C GLN A 327 15.71 29.86 -10.61
N ARG A 328 15.30 28.74 -9.99
CA ARG A 328 15.96 28.27 -8.76
C ARG A 328 17.44 27.96 -9.00
N PHE A 329 17.72 27.30 -10.12
CA PHE A 329 19.09 27.00 -10.51
C PHE A 329 19.92 28.27 -10.72
N ALA A 330 19.36 29.27 -11.42
CA ALA A 330 20.01 30.54 -11.66
C ALA A 330 20.27 31.35 -10.36
N LYS A 331 19.39 31.22 -9.35
CA LYS A 331 19.58 31.83 -8.01
C LYS A 331 20.53 31.03 -7.12
N GLY A 332 21.04 29.86 -7.55
CA GLY A 332 21.89 28.98 -6.75
C GLY A 332 21.16 28.32 -5.56
N GLU A 333 19.83 28.23 -5.63
CA GLU A 333 19.02 27.61 -4.60
C GLU A 333 19.04 26.08 -4.74
N LYS A 334 18.73 25.36 -3.63
CA LYS A 334 18.64 23.90 -3.64
C LYS A 334 17.55 23.42 -4.63
N PRO A 335 17.83 22.41 -5.45
CA PRO A 335 16.85 21.87 -6.39
C PRO A 335 15.64 21.29 -5.64
N HIS A 336 14.46 21.42 -6.22
CA HIS A 336 13.18 20.98 -5.67
C HIS A 336 12.86 19.54 -6.07
N THR A 337 12.13 18.85 -5.18
CA THR A 337 11.44 17.58 -5.48
C THR A 337 10.14 17.87 -6.24
N ALA A 338 9.54 16.84 -6.86
CA ALA A 338 8.25 16.99 -7.56
C ALA A 338 7.12 17.55 -6.66
N LEU A 339 7.11 17.22 -5.37
CA LEU A 339 6.16 17.76 -4.40
C LEU A 339 6.39 19.26 -4.14
N GLN A 340 7.63 19.67 -4.00
CA GLN A 340 7.98 21.08 -3.80
C GLN A 340 7.69 21.92 -5.06
N ILE A 341 7.87 21.34 -6.26
CA ILE A 341 7.47 21.98 -7.52
C ILE A 341 5.95 22.14 -7.60
N LYS A 342 5.17 21.11 -7.22
CA LYS A 342 3.70 21.19 -7.07
C LYS A 342 3.31 22.37 -6.19
N ASP A 343 3.91 22.48 -5.00
CA ASP A 343 3.57 23.52 -4.02
C ASP A 343 3.91 24.94 -4.52
N ALA A 344 4.95 25.05 -5.35
CA ALA A 344 5.38 26.31 -5.92
C ALA A 344 4.60 26.72 -7.18
N THR A 345 4.12 25.76 -7.97
CA THR A 345 3.44 26.01 -9.26
C THR A 345 1.94 25.80 -9.22
N ASP A 346 1.41 25.26 -8.12
CA ASP A 346 0.00 24.83 -7.93
C ASP A 346 -0.48 23.82 -8.98
N ILE A 347 0.45 23.17 -9.70
CA ILE A 347 0.17 22.10 -10.66
C ILE A 347 0.11 20.77 -9.91
N PRO A 348 -0.95 19.95 -10.08
CA PRO A 348 -1.07 18.67 -9.39
C PRO A 348 0.15 17.78 -9.59
N VAL A 349 0.61 17.11 -8.52
CA VAL A 349 1.88 16.36 -8.52
C VAL A 349 1.93 15.27 -9.61
N ARG A 350 0.81 14.62 -9.93
CA ARG A 350 0.75 13.62 -11.01
C ARG A 350 1.11 14.24 -12.36
N ILE A 351 0.53 15.40 -12.66
CA ILE A 351 0.82 16.15 -13.89
C ILE A 351 2.27 16.66 -13.86
N THR A 352 2.72 17.17 -12.71
CA THR A 352 4.11 17.61 -12.52
C THR A 352 5.11 16.48 -12.79
N VAL A 353 4.86 15.27 -12.26
CA VAL A 353 5.74 14.10 -12.50
C VAL A 353 5.76 13.72 -13.99
N GLU A 354 4.61 13.76 -14.66
CA GLU A 354 4.56 13.47 -16.10
C GLU A 354 5.24 14.54 -16.94
N ILE A 355 5.06 15.82 -16.59
CA ILE A 355 5.80 16.93 -17.22
C ILE A 355 7.31 16.71 -17.03
N LEU A 356 7.77 16.42 -15.81
CA LEU A 356 9.17 16.16 -15.51
C LEU A 356 9.71 14.99 -16.32
N TYR A 357 8.95 13.89 -16.42
CA TYR A 357 9.32 12.75 -17.25
C TYR A 357 9.49 13.14 -18.73
N LYS A 358 8.54 13.89 -19.31
CA LYS A 358 8.65 14.36 -20.69
C LYS A 358 9.80 15.33 -20.90
N LEU A 359 10.04 16.23 -19.95
CA LEU A 359 11.19 17.15 -19.99
C LEU A 359 12.54 16.41 -19.91
N MET A 360 12.61 15.32 -19.15
CA MET A 360 13.80 14.46 -19.08
C MET A 360 14.01 13.68 -20.40
N GLN A 361 12.94 13.19 -21.03
CA GLN A 361 13.05 12.52 -22.34
C GLN A 361 13.65 13.37 -23.45
N VAL A 362 13.47 14.69 -23.35
CA VAL A 362 14.02 15.66 -24.33
C VAL A 362 15.27 16.37 -23.81
N ASP A 363 15.89 15.85 -22.77
CA ASP A 363 17.13 16.33 -22.15
C ASP A 363 17.07 17.80 -21.67
N LEU A 364 15.92 18.33 -21.33
CA LEU A 364 15.78 19.67 -20.75
C LEU A 364 15.99 19.71 -19.23
N VAL A 365 15.67 18.61 -18.56
CA VAL A 365 15.77 18.44 -17.09
C VAL A 365 16.48 17.12 -16.80
N SER A 366 17.30 17.11 -15.75
CA SER A 366 17.94 15.90 -15.20
C SER A 366 17.52 15.67 -13.76
N GLU A 367 17.36 14.41 -13.38
CA GLU A 367 17.13 14.01 -12.00
C GLU A 367 18.44 13.84 -11.24
N ASN A 368 18.46 14.28 -9.98
CA ASN A 368 19.56 14.09 -9.07
C ASN A 368 19.07 13.37 -7.82
N VAL A 369 19.66 12.22 -7.53
CA VAL A 369 19.36 11.45 -6.31
C VAL A 369 20.32 11.89 -5.22
N SER A 370 19.80 12.40 -4.12
CA SER A 370 20.62 12.78 -2.97
C SER A 370 21.18 11.53 -2.29
N PRO A 371 22.52 11.44 -2.07
CA PRO A 371 23.13 10.28 -1.41
C PRO A 371 22.64 10.07 0.03
N THR A 372 22.10 11.14 0.65
CA THR A 372 21.74 11.15 2.09
C THR A 372 20.26 10.96 2.35
N SER A 373 19.36 11.30 1.41
CA SER A 373 17.90 11.30 1.65
C SER A 373 17.10 10.42 0.72
N ASP A 374 17.71 9.80 -0.31
CA ASP A 374 17.00 9.08 -1.40
C ASP A 374 15.90 9.94 -2.08
N GLU A 375 15.91 11.24 -1.89
CA GLU A 375 14.96 12.14 -2.53
C GLU A 375 15.45 12.50 -3.92
N VAL A 376 14.55 12.38 -4.88
CA VAL A 376 14.80 12.76 -6.27
C VAL A 376 14.51 14.26 -6.43
N THR A 377 15.50 15.01 -6.87
CA THR A 377 15.40 16.45 -7.16
C THR A 377 15.73 16.71 -8.62
N TYR A 378 15.30 17.86 -9.14
CA TYR A 378 15.35 18.15 -10.57
C TYR A 378 16.15 19.43 -10.84
N THR A 379 17.05 19.35 -11.84
CA THR A 379 17.89 20.47 -12.30
C THR A 379 17.85 20.58 -13.82
N PRO A 380 18.06 21.77 -14.40
CA PRO A 380 18.18 21.91 -15.85
C PRO A 380 19.43 21.20 -16.35
N THR A 381 19.36 20.59 -17.52
CA THR A 381 20.48 19.85 -18.14
C THR A 381 21.48 20.80 -18.82
N TYR A 382 21.02 21.95 -19.28
CA TYR A 382 21.81 22.96 -19.97
C TYR A 382 21.81 24.30 -19.24
N ASP A 383 22.68 25.21 -19.70
CA ASP A 383 22.69 26.58 -19.22
C ASP A 383 21.31 27.24 -19.42
N THR A 384 20.74 27.74 -18.33
CA THR A 384 19.42 28.36 -18.29
C THR A 384 19.28 29.59 -19.18
N THR A 385 20.39 30.24 -19.58
CA THR A 385 20.41 31.38 -20.49
C THR A 385 20.05 31.00 -21.92
N ASN A 386 20.24 29.75 -22.30
CA ASN A 386 20.03 29.23 -23.66
C ASN A 386 18.68 28.53 -23.84
N ILE A 387 17.92 28.30 -22.77
CA ILE A 387 16.64 27.60 -22.85
C ILE A 387 15.53 28.62 -23.13
N THR A 388 14.89 28.46 -24.30
CA THR A 388 13.77 29.31 -24.73
C THR A 388 12.46 28.52 -24.79
N VAL A 389 11.32 29.23 -24.75
CA VAL A 389 9.99 28.62 -24.90
C VAL A 389 9.86 27.89 -26.24
N GLY A 390 10.35 28.50 -27.32
CA GLY A 390 10.31 27.90 -28.66
C GLY A 390 11.14 26.62 -28.74
N GLU A 391 12.30 26.57 -28.08
CA GLU A 391 13.11 25.35 -28.06
C GLU A 391 12.45 24.24 -27.23
N MET A 392 11.88 24.57 -26.08
CA MET A 392 11.14 23.61 -25.27
C MET A 392 9.99 22.97 -26.07
N ILE A 393 9.15 23.77 -26.72
CA ILE A 393 8.02 23.29 -27.52
C ILE A 393 8.53 22.43 -28.69
N ALA A 394 9.55 22.89 -29.42
CA ALA A 394 10.10 22.17 -30.57
C ALA A 394 10.65 20.78 -30.16
N ARG A 395 11.34 20.67 -29.00
CA ARG A 395 11.86 19.40 -28.51
C ARG A 395 10.73 18.46 -28.04
N LEU A 396 9.76 18.95 -27.25
CA LEU A 396 8.64 18.15 -26.76
C LEU A 396 7.78 17.57 -27.88
N GLU A 397 7.56 18.34 -28.95
CA GLU A 397 6.75 17.89 -30.11
C GLU A 397 7.52 16.98 -31.05
N SER A 398 8.86 17.06 -31.07
CA SER A 398 9.72 16.15 -31.87
C SER A 398 10.13 14.88 -31.12
N ALA A 399 9.72 14.70 -29.87
CA ALA A 399 10.05 13.51 -29.08
C ALA A 399 9.53 12.23 -29.79
N PRO A 400 10.34 11.15 -29.87
CA PRO A 400 10.01 9.94 -30.63
C PRO A 400 8.71 9.24 -30.17
N GLU A 401 8.37 9.33 -28.89
CA GLU A 401 7.16 8.73 -28.32
C GLU A 401 5.87 9.51 -28.64
N SER A 402 5.96 10.75 -29.10
CA SER A 402 4.78 11.55 -29.46
C SER A 402 4.13 11.08 -30.75
N SER A 403 4.79 10.24 -31.54
CA SER A 403 4.28 9.73 -32.84
C SER A 403 4.20 8.20 -32.86
N LYS A 404 3.07 7.65 -32.44
CA LYS A 404 2.73 6.22 -32.64
C LYS A 404 2.66 5.86 -34.15
N LEU A 405 2.58 6.84 -35.03
CA LEU A 405 2.58 6.68 -36.49
C LEU A 405 3.89 6.08 -37.02
N GLY A 406 5.03 6.40 -36.41
CA GLY A 406 6.33 5.81 -36.76
C GLY A 406 6.41 4.31 -36.50
N LEU A 407 5.75 3.81 -35.46
CA LEU A 407 5.66 2.39 -35.12
C LEU A 407 4.81 1.59 -36.11
N LEU A 408 3.87 2.25 -36.81
CA LEU A 408 3.02 1.64 -37.85
C LEU A 408 3.64 1.69 -39.26
N GLY A 409 4.87 2.16 -39.38
CA GLY A 409 5.55 2.29 -40.67
C GLY A 409 5.03 3.43 -41.55
N PHE A 410 4.22 4.33 -41.01
CA PHE A 410 3.72 5.49 -41.73
C PHE A 410 4.69 6.67 -41.58
N SER A 411 5.27 7.09 -42.67
CA SER A 411 6.02 8.34 -42.73
C SER A 411 5.06 9.51 -43.03
N PRO A 412 4.97 10.53 -42.17
CA PRO A 412 4.13 11.70 -42.40
C PRO A 412 4.39 12.34 -43.76
N GLN A 413 5.64 12.32 -44.22
CA GLN A 413 6.07 12.87 -45.50
C GLN A 413 5.46 12.17 -46.74
N ARG A 414 5.00 10.91 -46.58
CA ARG A 414 4.32 10.16 -47.68
C ARG A 414 2.82 10.41 -47.74
N ILE A 415 2.22 10.83 -46.64
CA ILE A 415 0.75 10.98 -46.50
C ILE A 415 0.33 12.41 -46.82
N TRP A 416 1.20 13.41 -46.62
CA TRP A 416 0.85 14.81 -46.71
C TRP A 416 1.15 15.36 -48.12
N ASN A 417 0.16 16.07 -48.68
CA ASN A 417 0.36 16.84 -49.88
C ASN A 417 1.49 17.86 -49.67
N HIS A 418 2.51 17.83 -50.53
CA HIS A 418 3.74 18.60 -50.39
C HIS A 418 3.49 20.12 -50.21
N ASN A 419 2.47 20.64 -50.86
CA ASN A 419 2.08 22.05 -50.71
C ASN A 419 1.50 22.40 -49.33
N ILE A 420 0.69 21.53 -48.76
CA ILE A 420 0.12 21.72 -47.40
C ILE A 420 1.24 21.65 -46.39
N TYR A 421 2.12 20.64 -46.48
CA TYR A 421 3.25 20.46 -45.57
C TYR A 421 4.16 21.69 -45.57
N ASN A 422 4.54 22.24 -46.76
CA ASN A 422 5.41 23.41 -46.87
C ASN A 422 4.75 24.68 -46.31
N LYS A 423 3.45 24.91 -46.60
CA LYS A 423 2.73 26.09 -46.09
C LYS A 423 2.52 26.04 -44.58
N VAL A 424 2.05 24.93 -44.04
CA VAL A 424 1.85 24.77 -42.60
C VAL A 424 3.19 24.75 -41.84
N GLY A 425 4.21 24.09 -42.43
CA GLY A 425 5.56 24.04 -41.88
C GLY A 425 6.23 25.43 -41.81
N SER A 426 6.06 26.28 -42.82
CA SER A 426 6.63 27.63 -42.79
C SER A 426 6.00 28.51 -41.71
N VAL A 427 4.67 28.44 -41.55
CA VAL A 427 3.97 29.18 -40.47
C VAL A 427 4.39 28.67 -39.09
N ARG A 428 4.57 27.35 -38.95
CA ARG A 428 5.05 26.76 -37.72
C ARG A 428 6.48 27.19 -37.37
N ILE A 429 7.37 27.22 -38.34
CA ILE A 429 8.75 27.70 -38.13
C ILE A 429 8.75 29.16 -37.69
N ALA A 430 7.91 30.00 -38.28
CA ALA A 430 7.75 31.40 -37.92
C ALA A 430 7.26 31.53 -36.43
N TYR A 431 6.22 30.76 -36.06
CA TYR A 431 5.71 30.70 -34.70
C TYR A 431 6.78 30.29 -33.68
N LEU A 432 7.51 29.20 -33.95
CA LEU A 432 8.58 28.73 -33.07
C LEU A 432 9.74 29.73 -32.97
N ASN A 433 10.07 30.43 -34.05
CA ASN A 433 11.12 31.45 -34.05
C ASN A 433 10.72 32.69 -33.20
N GLU A 434 9.44 33.08 -33.22
CA GLU A 434 8.93 34.12 -32.33
C GLU A 434 9.07 33.72 -30.86
N LEU A 435 8.70 32.49 -30.50
CA LEU A 435 8.85 31.95 -29.15
C LEU A 435 10.30 31.72 -28.74
N LYS A 436 11.26 31.63 -29.67
CA LYS A 436 12.69 31.56 -29.34
C LYS A 436 13.23 32.88 -28.78
N SER A 437 12.54 34.00 -28.95
CA SER A 437 12.89 35.27 -28.36
C SER A 437 12.59 35.31 -26.83
N ILE A 438 11.75 34.40 -26.35
CA ILE A 438 11.30 34.38 -24.95
C ILE A 438 12.16 33.38 -24.14
N ASN A 439 12.95 33.91 -23.20
CA ASN A 439 13.75 33.09 -22.31
C ASN A 439 12.85 32.49 -21.22
N ILE A 440 12.99 31.18 -20.95
CA ILE A 440 12.16 30.47 -19.99
C ILE A 440 12.31 30.99 -18.57
N LYS A 441 13.50 31.41 -18.15
CA LYS A 441 13.72 31.90 -16.79
C LYS A 441 13.04 33.25 -16.50
N GLU A 442 12.69 34.02 -17.54
CA GLU A 442 12.08 35.34 -17.41
C GLU A 442 10.56 35.29 -17.31
N LEU A 443 9.93 34.13 -17.59
CA LEU A 443 8.46 33.99 -17.58
C LEU A 443 7.81 34.27 -16.22
N ILE A 444 8.50 34.01 -15.11
CA ILE A 444 7.92 34.19 -13.77
C ILE A 444 8.37 35.50 -13.13
N SER A 445 9.46 36.12 -13.61
CA SER A 445 9.95 37.39 -13.06
C SER A 445 9.01 38.57 -13.25
N ASN A 446 8.04 38.48 -14.15
CA ASN A 446 7.09 39.56 -14.47
C ASN A 446 5.72 39.40 -13.74
N VAL A 447 5.59 38.53 -12.76
CA VAL A 447 4.32 38.32 -12.03
C VAL A 447 4.31 39.02 -10.66
N GLU A 448 5.39 39.70 -10.27
CA GLU A 448 5.50 40.45 -9.01
C GLU A 448 5.27 41.99 -9.19
N GLU A 449 4.65 42.45 -10.29
CA GLU A 449 4.14 43.82 -10.42
C GLU A 449 2.57 43.79 -10.48
#